data_f377801b8ffb65d90dec062acb550233
#
_entry.id   f377801b8ffb65d90dec062acb550233
#
_cell.length_a   1.000
_cell.length_b   1.000
_cell.length_c   1.000
_cell.angle_alpha   90.00
_cell.angle_beta   90.00
_cell.angle_gamma   90.00
#
_symmetry.space_group_name_H-M   'P 1'
#
loop_
_entity.id
_entity.type
_entity.pdbx_description
1 polymer ?
#
loop_
_entity_poly.entity_id
_entity_poly.type
_entity_poly.pdbx_seq_one_letter_code
_entity_poly.pdbx_strand_id
1 'polypeptide(L)'
;MNYKYYNPRKAALDTARELLTGALNAAVADGSLPEAPLPEFIVEIPADVKNGDIASNAAMAGARAFHKAPRQIAQAIVDHLNLEGSLFDRAEIAGPGFINLFLGAHWFTSVLQAAATEPEYGRTDGGAGKRYNVEFVSANPTGPMHMGNARGGALGDCLAACLDWAGYDVTREFYINDAGNQIQKFGKSLAIRYLQLYKGEEAVPLPEECYQGADIIARAKEFAEIHGDSYVDEDFEELKDALIADALPKNIAGLQRDLGKYRITYDVWFHESDLHKSGAVDDVIKILMDKGACYKAEDGAIMYRSAQYASKYGVVNRKKDENADGEEEAKDEVLVRANGIPTYFAADIAYHYNKLAVRGFDRAIDIWGADHHGHVARMKGAMDAVGLDGTKLDVVLMQMVNLMRDGKPVRMSKRTGKAITLTDLLDEVPIDSARFFFNQRESSSTLDFDLDLAVRNDSENPVYYVQYAHARICSVLKKLEAAGVTFEGADALDASLLTDPSEQALLRLLSAFPAEIAAAAEKYDPARITRYVIDIATAFHRFYNACRILEADPAVRQCRMALCLAVRSVIHNVLTMFKVTVPESM
;
A
#
# COMPACT_ATOMS: atom_id res chain seq x y z
N MET A 1 -31.79 -1.22 -5.13
CA MET A 1 -30.69 -0.32 -5.60
C MET A 1 -29.45 -1.18 -5.78
N ASN A 2 -28.62 -0.92 -6.79
CA ASN A 2 -27.32 -1.61 -6.94
C ASN A 2 -26.28 -0.85 -6.12
N TYR A 3 -25.70 -1.48 -5.11
CA TYR A 3 -24.71 -0.87 -4.22
C TYR A 3 -23.24 -1.20 -4.61
N LYS A 4 -23.04 -1.88 -5.73
CA LYS A 4 -21.70 -2.11 -6.24
C LYS A 4 -21.00 -0.78 -6.48
N TYR A 5 -19.82 -0.60 -5.89
CA TYR A 5 -19.03 0.65 -5.92
C TYR A 5 -19.71 1.88 -5.28
N TYR A 6 -20.75 1.66 -4.47
CA TYR A 6 -21.41 2.77 -3.79
C TYR A 6 -20.49 3.40 -2.74
N ASN A 7 -20.22 4.69 -2.91
CA ASN A 7 -19.49 5.50 -1.93
C ASN A 7 -20.44 6.55 -1.33
N PRO A 8 -20.98 6.31 -0.11
CA PRO A 8 -21.97 7.20 0.49
C PRO A 8 -21.48 8.63 0.70
N ARG A 9 -20.21 8.81 1.06
CA ARG A 9 -19.62 10.15 1.26
C ARG A 9 -19.47 10.91 -0.05
N LYS A 10 -19.00 10.23 -1.09
CA LYS A 10 -18.91 10.82 -2.43
C LYS A 10 -20.30 11.18 -2.95
N ALA A 11 -21.28 10.30 -2.81
CA ALA A 11 -22.67 10.57 -3.21
C ALA A 11 -23.22 11.81 -2.50
N ALA A 12 -22.97 11.96 -1.19
CA ALA A 12 -23.41 13.15 -0.45
C ALA A 12 -22.72 14.43 -0.94
N LEU A 13 -21.40 14.41 -1.22
CA LEU A 13 -20.66 15.56 -1.76
C LEU A 13 -21.17 15.95 -3.15
N ASP A 14 -21.40 14.97 -4.03
CA ASP A 14 -21.90 15.19 -5.38
C ASP A 14 -23.33 15.77 -5.34
N THR A 15 -24.23 15.17 -4.54
CA THR A 15 -25.60 15.69 -4.33
C THR A 15 -25.60 17.10 -3.77
N ALA A 16 -24.75 17.41 -2.78
CA ALA A 16 -24.63 18.76 -2.23
C ALA A 16 -24.21 19.79 -3.30
N ARG A 17 -23.25 19.42 -4.14
CA ARG A 17 -22.79 20.27 -5.24
C ARG A 17 -23.90 20.52 -6.26
N GLU A 18 -24.65 19.50 -6.63
CA GLU A 18 -25.79 19.60 -7.54
C GLU A 18 -26.90 20.50 -6.97
N LEU A 19 -27.29 20.30 -5.72
CA LEU A 19 -28.31 21.09 -5.04
C LEU A 19 -27.91 22.57 -4.93
N LEU A 20 -26.67 22.85 -4.51
CA LEU A 20 -26.16 24.24 -4.40
C LEU A 20 -26.06 24.92 -5.77
N THR A 21 -25.63 24.19 -6.80
CA THR A 21 -25.59 24.70 -8.17
C THR A 21 -26.99 25.00 -8.71
N GLY A 22 -27.95 24.08 -8.45
CA GLY A 22 -29.36 24.28 -8.80
C GLY A 22 -29.98 25.49 -8.11
N ALA A 23 -29.73 25.65 -6.80
CA ALA A 23 -30.21 26.80 -6.02
C ALA A 23 -29.61 28.12 -6.49
N LEU A 24 -28.33 28.17 -6.84
CA LEU A 24 -27.68 29.34 -7.43
C LEU A 24 -28.34 29.74 -8.77
N ASN A 25 -28.54 28.75 -9.64
CA ASN A 25 -29.21 28.98 -10.93
C ASN A 25 -30.65 29.51 -10.74
N ALA A 26 -31.41 28.94 -9.81
CA ALA A 26 -32.77 29.36 -9.51
C ALA A 26 -32.82 30.81 -8.97
N ALA A 27 -31.90 31.16 -8.05
CA ALA A 27 -31.80 32.49 -7.49
C ALA A 27 -31.36 33.55 -8.51
N VAL A 28 -30.60 33.18 -9.53
CA VAL A 28 -30.28 34.04 -10.67
C VAL A 28 -31.49 34.20 -11.60
N ALA A 29 -32.20 33.10 -11.88
CA ALA A 29 -33.34 33.09 -12.80
C ALA A 29 -34.54 33.92 -12.29
N ASP A 30 -34.77 33.98 -10.98
CA ASP A 30 -35.85 34.76 -10.37
C ASP A 30 -35.41 36.20 -9.99
N GLY A 31 -34.13 36.54 -10.20
CA GLY A 31 -33.58 37.87 -9.92
C GLY A 31 -33.18 38.11 -8.45
N SER A 32 -33.24 37.11 -7.57
CA SER A 32 -32.74 37.18 -6.20
C SER A 32 -31.23 37.41 -6.16
N LEU A 33 -30.52 36.86 -7.17
CA LEU A 33 -29.13 37.18 -7.46
C LEU A 33 -28.97 37.81 -8.85
N PRO A 34 -28.02 38.76 -9.04
CA PRO A 34 -27.74 39.34 -10.36
C PRO A 34 -27.31 38.25 -11.36
N GLU A 35 -27.58 38.50 -12.65
CA GLU A 35 -27.07 37.64 -13.72
C GLU A 35 -25.53 37.76 -13.79
N ALA A 36 -24.85 36.66 -13.52
CA ALA A 36 -23.39 36.54 -13.53
C ALA A 36 -22.98 35.08 -13.75
N PRO A 37 -21.73 34.83 -14.21
CA PRO A 37 -21.18 33.48 -14.23
C PRO A 37 -21.18 32.86 -12.82
N LEU A 38 -21.58 31.58 -12.73
CA LEU A 38 -21.56 30.88 -11.44
C LEU A 38 -20.11 30.78 -10.92
N PRO A 39 -19.91 31.03 -9.62
CA PRO A 39 -18.59 30.87 -9.01
C PRO A 39 -18.17 29.41 -8.95
N GLU A 40 -16.87 29.15 -9.07
CA GLU A 40 -16.31 27.89 -8.62
C GLU A 40 -16.31 27.88 -7.09
N PHE A 41 -16.84 26.82 -6.48
CA PHE A 41 -16.93 26.70 -5.03
C PHE A 41 -16.55 25.31 -4.53
N ILE A 42 -16.18 25.26 -3.26
CA ILE A 42 -15.78 24.04 -2.56
C ILE A 42 -16.99 23.45 -1.84
N VAL A 43 -17.10 22.13 -1.90
CA VAL A 43 -17.98 21.30 -1.08
C VAL A 43 -17.10 20.29 -0.37
N GLU A 44 -17.12 20.26 0.96
CA GLU A 44 -16.21 19.46 1.76
C GLU A 44 -16.90 18.91 3.02
N ILE A 45 -16.28 17.87 3.63
CA ILE A 45 -16.67 17.36 4.94
C ILE A 45 -15.92 18.17 5.99
N PRO A 46 -16.62 18.96 6.83
CA PRO A 46 -15.95 19.78 7.85
C PRO A 46 -15.29 18.92 8.92
N ALA A 47 -14.18 19.41 9.48
CA ALA A 47 -13.46 18.72 10.55
C ALA A 47 -14.27 18.63 11.87
N ASP A 48 -15.12 19.62 12.14
CA ASP A 48 -16.02 19.65 13.31
C ASP A 48 -17.46 19.40 12.86
N VAL A 49 -18.06 18.33 13.37
CA VAL A 49 -19.46 17.94 13.09
C VAL A 49 -20.50 19.00 13.48
N LYS A 50 -20.15 19.96 14.34
CA LYS A 50 -21.00 21.11 14.64
C LYS A 50 -21.24 22.01 13.43
N ASN A 51 -20.37 21.97 12.45
CA ASN A 51 -20.48 22.70 11.19
C ASN A 51 -21.24 21.89 10.10
N GLY A 52 -22.05 20.94 10.49
CA GLY A 52 -22.80 20.07 9.59
C GLY A 52 -22.01 18.83 9.16
N ASP A 53 -22.61 18.04 8.29
CA ASP A 53 -21.98 16.87 7.67
C ASP A 53 -21.24 17.25 6.39
N ILE A 54 -21.71 18.29 5.70
CA ILE A 54 -21.09 18.88 4.51
C ILE A 54 -21.15 20.41 4.64
N ALA A 55 -20.07 21.08 4.29
CA ALA A 55 -19.97 22.53 4.26
C ALA A 55 -19.60 23.03 2.86
N SER A 56 -20.09 24.21 2.51
CA SER A 56 -19.73 24.88 1.26
C SER A 56 -19.47 26.38 1.44
N ASN A 57 -18.50 26.88 0.68
CA ASN A 57 -18.17 28.30 0.59
C ASN A 57 -18.85 29.00 -0.62
N ALA A 58 -19.85 28.40 -1.24
CA ALA A 58 -20.48 28.88 -2.47
C ALA A 58 -20.89 30.37 -2.43
N ALA A 59 -21.46 30.81 -1.31
CA ALA A 59 -21.87 32.21 -1.15
C ALA A 59 -20.66 33.16 -1.03
N MET A 60 -19.59 32.77 -0.38
CA MET A 60 -18.37 33.58 -0.27
C MET A 60 -17.65 33.66 -1.62
N ALA A 61 -17.57 32.54 -2.35
CA ALA A 61 -16.99 32.50 -3.69
C ALA A 61 -17.76 33.38 -4.69
N GLY A 62 -19.10 33.48 -4.52
CA GLY A 62 -19.98 34.30 -5.35
C GLY A 62 -19.98 35.80 -5.04
N ALA A 63 -19.40 36.24 -3.93
CA ALA A 63 -19.51 37.63 -3.46
C ALA A 63 -19.08 38.67 -4.49
N ARG A 64 -17.99 38.41 -5.21
CA ARG A 64 -17.47 39.30 -6.26
C ARG A 64 -18.33 39.26 -7.52
N ALA A 65 -18.79 38.10 -7.94
CA ALA A 65 -19.58 37.92 -9.16
C ALA A 65 -20.97 38.56 -9.00
N PHE A 66 -21.63 38.36 -7.86
CA PHE A 66 -22.98 38.85 -7.60
C PHE A 66 -23.03 40.24 -6.95
N HIS A 67 -21.89 40.86 -6.63
CA HIS A 67 -21.80 42.17 -5.95
C HIS A 67 -22.69 42.29 -4.70
N LYS A 68 -22.82 41.19 -3.92
CA LYS A 68 -23.62 41.12 -2.69
C LYS A 68 -22.77 40.61 -1.53
N ALA A 69 -23.20 40.90 -0.30
CA ALA A 69 -22.58 40.35 0.89
C ALA A 69 -22.77 38.81 0.92
N PRO A 70 -21.73 38.01 1.33
CA PRO A 70 -21.83 36.56 1.32
C PRO A 70 -23.04 36.00 2.08
N ARG A 71 -23.43 36.58 3.22
CA ARG A 71 -24.64 36.14 3.92
C ARG A 71 -25.94 36.37 3.16
N GLN A 72 -26.02 37.41 2.35
CA GLN A 72 -27.19 37.65 1.50
C GLN A 72 -27.25 36.64 0.35
N ILE A 73 -26.10 36.29 -0.21
CA ILE A 73 -26.01 35.24 -1.22
C ILE A 73 -26.34 33.88 -0.60
N ALA A 74 -25.82 33.58 0.60
CA ALA A 74 -26.14 32.35 1.31
C ALA A 74 -27.64 32.21 1.58
N GLN A 75 -28.31 33.33 1.98
CA GLN A 75 -29.75 33.33 2.19
C GLN A 75 -30.51 33.06 0.87
N ALA A 76 -30.12 33.71 -0.23
CA ALA A 76 -30.73 33.47 -1.53
C ALA A 76 -30.55 32.01 -1.99
N ILE A 77 -29.38 31.39 -1.75
CA ILE A 77 -29.15 29.98 -2.06
C ILE A 77 -30.07 29.11 -1.20
N VAL A 78 -30.12 29.32 0.12
CA VAL A 78 -30.93 28.50 1.04
C VAL A 78 -32.42 28.61 0.76
N ASP A 79 -32.91 29.82 0.38
CA ASP A 79 -34.31 30.06 0.02
C ASP A 79 -34.72 29.28 -1.26
N HIS A 80 -33.77 28.95 -2.13
CA HIS A 80 -33.98 28.18 -3.36
C HIS A 80 -33.54 26.73 -3.25
N LEU A 81 -33.08 26.28 -2.06
CA LEU A 81 -32.60 24.94 -1.87
C LEU A 81 -33.77 23.98 -1.67
N ASN A 82 -33.98 23.07 -2.61
CA ASN A 82 -34.97 22.02 -2.45
C ASN A 82 -34.30 20.74 -1.89
N LEU A 83 -34.55 20.43 -0.63
CA LEU A 83 -34.03 19.24 0.04
C LEU A 83 -34.99 18.04 0.00
N GLU A 84 -36.22 18.19 -0.46
CA GLU A 84 -37.20 17.11 -0.51
C GLU A 84 -36.72 15.96 -1.38
N GLY A 85 -36.71 14.75 -0.81
CA GLY A 85 -36.22 13.54 -1.49
C GLY A 85 -34.71 13.47 -1.69
N SER A 86 -33.95 14.46 -1.17
CA SER A 86 -32.49 14.45 -1.20
C SER A 86 -31.87 13.63 -0.06
N LEU A 87 -30.55 13.64 0.02
CA LEU A 87 -29.79 13.02 1.11
C LEU A 87 -29.74 13.88 2.39
N PHE A 88 -30.28 15.12 2.35
CA PHE A 88 -30.15 16.12 3.40
C PHE A 88 -31.49 16.50 3.99
N ASP A 89 -31.54 16.66 5.32
CA ASP A 89 -32.76 17.08 6.02
C ASP A 89 -32.84 18.60 6.21
N ARG A 90 -31.68 19.28 6.33
CA ARG A 90 -31.65 20.73 6.58
C ARG A 90 -30.35 21.38 6.09
N ALA A 91 -30.43 22.69 5.92
CA ALA A 91 -29.29 23.57 5.61
C ALA A 91 -29.26 24.74 6.62
N GLU A 92 -28.08 25.15 7.03
CA GLU A 92 -27.86 26.26 7.96
C GLU A 92 -26.79 27.21 7.42
N ILE A 93 -26.97 28.54 7.63
CA ILE A 93 -25.98 29.55 7.26
C ILE A 93 -25.09 29.82 8.48
N ALA A 94 -23.79 29.60 8.35
CA ALA A 94 -22.82 29.79 9.41
C ALA A 94 -21.77 30.86 9.09
N GLY A 95 -21.29 31.54 10.14
CA GLY A 95 -20.22 32.52 10.05
C GLY A 95 -20.43 33.59 8.97
N PRO A 96 -19.44 33.86 8.09
CA PRO A 96 -19.53 34.91 7.06
C PRO A 96 -20.41 34.52 5.86
N GLY A 97 -20.93 33.30 5.78
CA GLY A 97 -21.75 32.82 4.67
C GLY A 97 -21.42 31.40 4.23
N PHE A 98 -20.88 30.55 5.10
CA PHE A 98 -20.84 29.12 4.87
C PHE A 98 -22.26 28.54 4.84
N ILE A 99 -22.49 27.58 3.97
CA ILE A 99 -23.73 26.79 3.96
C ILE A 99 -23.38 25.39 4.43
N ASN A 100 -23.94 25.02 5.58
CA ASN A 100 -23.78 23.72 6.21
C ASN A 100 -25.00 22.86 5.93
N LEU A 101 -24.80 21.67 5.38
CA LEU A 101 -25.82 20.69 5.08
C LEU A 101 -25.73 19.53 6.09
N PHE A 102 -26.87 19.04 6.52
CA PHE A 102 -26.99 17.96 7.50
C PHE A 102 -27.65 16.75 6.83
N LEU A 103 -26.98 15.60 6.93
CA LEU A 103 -27.43 14.34 6.34
C LEU A 103 -28.70 13.84 7.03
N GLY A 104 -29.66 13.39 6.24
CA GLY A 104 -30.96 12.91 6.69
C GLY A 104 -31.04 11.40 6.83
N ALA A 105 -32.19 10.94 7.37
CA ALA A 105 -32.48 9.52 7.57
C ALA A 105 -32.34 8.69 6.29
N HIS A 106 -32.66 9.26 5.15
CA HIS A 106 -32.54 8.59 3.84
C HIS A 106 -31.10 8.20 3.52
N TRP A 107 -30.13 9.09 3.79
CA TRP A 107 -28.73 8.78 3.59
C TRP A 107 -28.24 7.70 4.55
N PHE A 108 -28.57 7.79 5.86
CA PHE A 108 -28.19 6.77 6.84
C PHE A 108 -28.78 5.40 6.49
N THR A 109 -30.02 5.36 6.00
CA THR A 109 -30.66 4.11 5.55
C THR A 109 -29.92 3.52 4.35
N SER A 110 -29.52 4.34 3.36
CA SER A 110 -28.74 3.87 2.21
C SER A 110 -27.36 3.30 2.59
N VAL A 111 -26.69 3.91 3.58
CA VAL A 111 -25.43 3.38 4.15
C VAL A 111 -25.65 2.01 4.77
N LEU A 112 -26.68 1.89 5.62
CA LEU A 112 -27.00 0.64 6.32
C LEU A 112 -27.35 -0.48 5.32
N GLN A 113 -28.19 -0.17 4.34
CA GLN A 113 -28.58 -1.10 3.26
C GLN A 113 -27.35 -1.58 2.49
N ALA A 114 -26.53 -0.65 2.01
CA ALA A 114 -25.33 -0.97 1.24
C ALA A 114 -24.35 -1.83 2.05
N ALA A 115 -23.99 -1.40 3.25
CA ALA A 115 -22.99 -2.08 4.07
C ALA A 115 -23.45 -3.45 4.59
N ALA A 116 -24.77 -3.67 4.77
CA ALA A 116 -25.29 -4.94 5.23
C ALA A 116 -25.51 -5.96 4.10
N THR A 117 -25.66 -5.53 2.85
CA THR A 117 -26.09 -6.41 1.75
C THR A 117 -25.10 -6.52 0.60
N GLU A 118 -24.20 -5.53 0.42
CA GLU A 118 -23.16 -5.61 -0.62
C GLU A 118 -21.95 -6.41 -0.09
N PRO A 119 -21.64 -7.58 -0.66
CA PRO A 119 -20.55 -8.43 -0.17
C PRO A 119 -19.16 -7.76 -0.23
N GLU A 120 -18.91 -6.97 -1.28
CA GLU A 120 -17.68 -6.22 -1.46
C GLU A 120 -17.85 -4.73 -1.10
N TYR A 121 -18.69 -4.42 -0.11
CA TYR A 121 -18.85 -3.05 0.36
C TYR A 121 -17.49 -2.46 0.75
N GLY A 122 -17.18 -1.31 0.20
CA GLY A 122 -15.87 -0.66 0.31
C GLY A 122 -15.12 -0.59 -1.02
N ARG A 123 -15.38 -1.49 -1.98
CA ARG A 123 -14.81 -1.39 -3.32
C ARG A 123 -15.26 -0.12 -4.03
N THR A 124 -14.34 0.47 -4.80
CA THR A 124 -14.60 1.61 -5.66
C THR A 124 -14.09 1.34 -7.09
N ASP A 125 -14.50 2.16 -8.03
CA ASP A 125 -14.07 2.09 -9.43
C ASP A 125 -13.17 3.27 -9.85
N GLY A 126 -12.62 4.00 -8.86
CA GLY A 126 -11.80 5.18 -9.10
C GLY A 126 -10.55 4.95 -9.95
N GLY A 127 -10.00 3.74 -9.89
CA GLY A 127 -8.88 3.31 -10.72
C GLY A 127 -9.22 3.16 -12.21
N ALA A 128 -10.51 3.00 -12.55
CA ALA A 128 -11.01 2.83 -13.92
C ALA A 128 -10.26 1.75 -14.73
N GLY A 129 -9.78 0.70 -14.07
CA GLY A 129 -9.04 -0.39 -14.69
C GLY A 129 -7.65 -0.02 -15.18
N LYS A 130 -7.07 1.10 -14.77
CA LYS A 130 -5.67 1.45 -15.07
C LYS A 130 -4.74 0.38 -14.52
N ARG A 131 -3.75 0.01 -15.33
CA ARG A 131 -2.81 -1.07 -15.04
C ARG A 131 -1.63 -0.56 -14.22
N TYR A 132 -1.51 -1.03 -12.98
CA TYR A 132 -0.46 -0.67 -12.05
C TYR A 132 0.45 -1.87 -11.76
N ASN A 133 1.77 -1.66 -11.83
CA ASN A 133 2.76 -2.62 -11.36
C ASN A 133 3.18 -2.24 -9.95
N VAL A 134 3.15 -3.18 -9.01
CA VAL A 134 3.62 -2.98 -7.64
C VAL A 134 4.76 -3.96 -7.37
N GLU A 135 5.97 -3.43 -7.26
CA GLU A 135 7.17 -4.19 -6.95
C GLU A 135 7.52 -4.05 -5.47
N PHE A 136 7.77 -5.17 -4.81
CA PHE A 136 8.13 -5.16 -3.41
C PHE A 136 8.93 -6.39 -2.99
N VAL A 137 9.72 -6.26 -1.91
CA VAL A 137 10.71 -7.20 -1.40
C VAL A 137 11.94 -7.27 -2.30
N SER A 138 11.87 -7.87 -3.47
CA SER A 138 12.94 -7.98 -4.48
C SER A 138 14.31 -8.31 -3.87
N ALA A 139 14.34 -9.30 -2.95
CA ALA A 139 15.54 -9.68 -2.22
C ALA A 139 16.49 -10.50 -3.11
N ASN A 140 17.79 -10.31 -2.94
CA ASN A 140 18.81 -11.06 -3.67
C ASN A 140 18.73 -12.56 -3.37
N PRO A 141 18.79 -13.44 -4.37
CA PRO A 141 18.68 -14.89 -4.20
C PRO A 141 20.00 -15.54 -3.73
N THR A 142 20.80 -14.83 -2.95
CA THR A 142 22.10 -15.28 -2.45
C THR A 142 22.06 -15.88 -1.04
N GLY A 143 20.86 -15.96 -0.44
CA GLY A 143 20.66 -16.53 0.90
C GLY A 143 19.21 -16.37 1.38
N PRO A 144 18.90 -16.73 2.64
CA PRO A 144 17.57 -16.59 3.21
C PRO A 144 17.19 -15.13 3.40
N MET A 145 15.88 -14.83 3.28
CA MET A 145 15.37 -13.46 3.48
C MET A 145 15.58 -12.98 4.91
N HIS A 146 16.07 -11.77 5.04
CA HIS A 146 16.18 -11.08 6.32
C HIS A 146 14.79 -10.61 6.80
N MET A 147 14.58 -10.52 8.13
CA MET A 147 13.30 -10.04 8.70
C MET A 147 12.91 -8.63 8.23
N GLY A 148 13.87 -7.78 7.85
CA GLY A 148 13.58 -6.46 7.27
C GLY A 148 12.70 -6.52 6.03
N ASN A 149 12.75 -7.62 5.25
CA ASN A 149 11.89 -7.83 4.09
C ASN A 149 10.43 -8.15 4.47
N ALA A 150 10.16 -8.54 5.73
CA ALA A 150 8.82 -8.85 6.20
C ALA A 150 7.90 -7.62 6.15
N ARG A 151 8.40 -6.45 6.56
CA ARG A 151 7.63 -5.20 6.49
C ARG A 151 7.33 -4.82 5.04
N GLY A 152 8.35 -4.85 4.17
CA GLY A 152 8.18 -4.56 2.75
C GLY A 152 7.18 -5.51 2.07
N GLY A 153 7.23 -6.79 2.46
CA GLY A 153 6.28 -7.79 1.99
C GLY A 153 4.85 -7.53 2.41
N ALA A 154 4.61 -7.27 3.71
CA ALA A 154 3.27 -6.95 4.20
C ALA A 154 2.74 -5.63 3.61
N LEU A 155 3.57 -4.58 3.58
CA LEU A 155 3.23 -3.28 3.03
C LEU A 155 2.86 -3.37 1.54
N GLY A 156 3.69 -4.03 0.73
CA GLY A 156 3.48 -4.15 -0.71
C GLY A 156 2.24 -4.95 -1.06
N ASP A 157 2.04 -6.10 -0.43
CA ASP A 157 0.89 -6.96 -0.67
C ASP A 157 -0.43 -6.29 -0.23
N CYS A 158 -0.44 -5.59 0.92
CA CYS A 158 -1.61 -4.84 1.39
C CYS A 158 -1.88 -3.58 0.55
N LEU A 159 -0.83 -2.88 0.08
CA LEU A 159 -0.98 -1.76 -0.84
C LEU A 159 -1.58 -2.23 -2.17
N ALA A 160 -1.07 -3.32 -2.73
CA ALA A 160 -1.62 -3.92 -3.95
C ALA A 160 -3.10 -4.30 -3.78
N ALA A 161 -3.51 -4.79 -2.59
CA ALA A 161 -4.90 -5.08 -2.28
C ALA A 161 -5.75 -3.80 -2.19
N CYS A 162 -5.25 -2.72 -1.57
CA CYS A 162 -5.95 -1.43 -1.52
C CYS A 162 -6.16 -0.84 -2.93
N LEU A 163 -5.15 -0.95 -3.80
CA LEU A 163 -5.24 -0.51 -5.20
C LEU A 163 -6.27 -1.33 -5.97
N ASP A 164 -6.27 -2.66 -5.84
CA ASP A 164 -7.29 -3.53 -6.46
C ASP A 164 -8.70 -3.15 -5.99
N TRP A 165 -8.89 -2.93 -4.69
CA TRP A 165 -10.17 -2.50 -4.13
C TRP A 165 -10.60 -1.09 -4.56
N ALA A 166 -9.63 -0.25 -4.93
CA ALA A 166 -9.87 1.07 -5.52
C ALA A 166 -10.16 1.04 -7.03
N GLY A 167 -10.16 -0.15 -7.67
CA GLY A 167 -10.53 -0.34 -9.07
C GLY A 167 -9.37 -0.28 -10.07
N TYR A 168 -8.12 -0.43 -9.60
CA TYR A 168 -6.96 -0.58 -10.48
C TYR A 168 -6.75 -2.06 -10.86
N ASP A 169 -6.20 -2.30 -12.05
CA ASP A 169 -5.67 -3.61 -12.47
C ASP A 169 -4.23 -3.73 -11.99
N VAL A 170 -4.00 -4.53 -10.94
CA VAL A 170 -2.74 -4.58 -10.21
C VAL A 170 -1.96 -5.84 -10.51
N THR A 171 -0.71 -5.67 -10.94
CA THR A 171 0.28 -6.74 -11.08
C THR A 171 1.30 -6.65 -9.94
N ARG A 172 1.40 -7.70 -9.13
CA ARG A 172 2.42 -7.87 -8.07
C ARG A 172 3.67 -8.45 -8.67
N GLU A 173 4.81 -7.82 -8.46
CA GLU A 173 6.07 -8.23 -9.07
C GLU A 173 7.19 -8.37 -8.05
N PHE A 174 7.99 -9.42 -8.24
CA PHE A 174 9.25 -9.63 -7.55
C PHE A 174 10.38 -9.61 -8.58
N TYR A 175 11.34 -8.70 -8.41
CA TYR A 175 12.55 -8.65 -9.23
C TYR A 175 13.62 -9.59 -8.66
N ILE A 176 14.09 -10.50 -9.48
CA ILE A 176 15.15 -11.45 -9.14
C ILE A 176 16.47 -10.93 -9.73
N ASN A 177 17.36 -10.49 -8.86
CA ASN A 177 18.72 -10.13 -9.25
C ASN A 177 19.55 -11.41 -9.39
N ASP A 178 19.42 -12.07 -10.57
CA ASP A 178 20.11 -13.31 -10.92
C ASP A 178 21.28 -13.09 -11.87
N ALA A 179 21.80 -11.86 -11.96
CA ALA A 179 22.91 -11.47 -12.81
C ALA A 179 23.95 -10.60 -12.04
N GLY A 180 25.06 -10.30 -12.68
CA GLY A 180 26.04 -9.33 -12.21
C GLY A 180 26.92 -9.79 -11.03
N ASN A 181 27.58 -8.82 -10.39
CA ASN A 181 28.67 -9.07 -9.43
C ASN A 181 28.24 -9.85 -8.17
N GLN A 182 27.01 -9.71 -7.71
CA GLN A 182 26.55 -10.43 -6.52
C GLN A 182 26.44 -11.94 -6.77
N ILE A 183 25.97 -12.31 -7.95
CA ILE A 183 25.90 -13.74 -8.35
C ILE A 183 27.30 -14.31 -8.57
N GLN A 184 28.22 -13.52 -9.18
CA GLN A 184 29.63 -13.94 -9.31
C GLN A 184 30.28 -14.16 -7.94
N LYS A 185 30.06 -13.27 -7.00
CA LYS A 185 30.54 -13.38 -5.62
C LYS A 185 29.92 -14.59 -4.89
N PHE A 186 28.62 -14.83 -5.12
CA PHE A 186 27.91 -15.99 -4.58
C PHE A 186 28.52 -17.30 -5.10
N GLY A 187 28.70 -17.42 -6.41
CA GLY A 187 29.35 -18.57 -7.04
C GLY A 187 30.78 -18.80 -6.54
N LYS A 188 31.60 -17.72 -6.45
CA LYS A 188 32.94 -17.79 -5.87
C LYS A 188 32.92 -18.34 -4.45
N SER A 189 31.98 -17.89 -3.63
CA SER A 189 31.85 -18.35 -2.24
C SER A 189 31.50 -19.84 -2.17
N LEU A 190 30.58 -20.28 -3.02
CA LEU A 190 30.20 -21.70 -3.14
C LEU A 190 31.37 -22.58 -3.61
N ALA A 191 32.10 -22.15 -4.64
CA ALA A 191 33.24 -22.88 -5.20
C ALA A 191 34.35 -23.08 -4.15
N ILE A 192 34.68 -22.01 -3.41
CA ILE A 192 35.67 -22.10 -2.33
C ILE A 192 35.19 -23.07 -1.24
N ARG A 193 33.91 -22.98 -0.79
CA ARG A 193 33.37 -23.90 0.23
C ARG A 193 33.32 -25.33 -0.26
N TYR A 194 33.03 -25.60 -1.54
CA TYR A 194 33.11 -26.94 -2.11
C TYR A 194 34.54 -27.48 -2.09
N LEU A 195 35.53 -26.71 -2.53
CA LEU A 195 36.92 -27.12 -2.52
C LEU A 195 37.45 -27.38 -1.09
N GLN A 196 36.98 -26.59 -0.11
CA GLN A 196 37.34 -26.81 1.30
C GLN A 196 36.88 -28.16 1.84
N LEU A 197 35.81 -28.77 1.30
CA LEU A 197 35.38 -30.11 1.72
C LEU A 197 36.41 -31.19 1.40
N TYR A 198 37.22 -30.99 0.37
CA TYR A 198 38.20 -31.98 -0.11
C TYR A 198 39.65 -31.61 0.19
N LYS A 199 39.98 -30.33 0.11
CA LYS A 199 41.35 -29.81 0.26
C LYS A 199 41.64 -29.19 1.65
N GLY A 200 40.57 -28.92 2.42
CA GLY A 200 40.66 -28.27 3.74
C GLY A 200 40.68 -26.74 3.68
N GLU A 201 40.27 -26.09 4.78
CA GLU A 201 40.16 -24.62 4.87
C GLU A 201 41.53 -23.94 4.83
N GLU A 202 42.59 -24.55 5.37
CA GLU A 202 43.94 -23.98 5.33
C GLU A 202 44.52 -23.92 3.91
N ALA A 203 44.21 -24.93 3.07
CA ALA A 203 44.68 -24.97 1.69
C ALA A 203 43.85 -24.08 0.76
N VAL A 204 42.58 -23.81 1.10
CA VAL A 204 41.67 -22.98 0.30
C VAL A 204 41.02 -21.93 1.20
N PRO A 205 41.70 -20.82 1.51
CA PRO A 205 41.17 -19.80 2.41
C PRO A 205 39.97 -19.08 1.77
N LEU A 206 38.94 -18.78 2.57
CA LEU A 206 37.78 -17.99 2.13
C LEU A 206 38.08 -16.50 2.32
N PRO A 207 38.12 -15.69 1.24
CA PRO A 207 38.31 -14.24 1.33
C PRO A 207 37.20 -13.55 2.14
N GLU A 208 37.53 -12.44 2.82
CA GLU A 208 36.58 -11.67 3.64
C GLU A 208 35.39 -11.13 2.84
N GLU A 209 35.61 -10.78 1.57
CA GLU A 209 34.55 -10.30 0.69
C GLU A 209 33.53 -11.37 0.27
N CYS A 210 33.83 -12.67 0.48
CA CYS A 210 32.92 -13.78 0.17
C CYS A 210 31.80 -13.92 1.19
N TYR A 211 30.70 -14.57 0.80
CA TYR A 211 29.61 -14.89 1.72
C TYR A 211 30.05 -15.95 2.74
N GLN A 212 29.86 -15.62 4.02
CA GLN A 212 30.35 -16.44 5.15
C GLN A 212 29.25 -17.36 5.75
N GLY A 213 28.03 -17.31 5.22
CA GLY A 213 26.85 -17.93 5.81
C GLY A 213 26.91 -19.47 5.84
N ALA A 214 26.20 -20.09 6.79
CA ALA A 214 26.05 -21.54 6.87
C ALA A 214 25.23 -22.11 5.70
N ASP A 215 24.39 -21.30 5.09
CA ASP A 215 23.63 -21.58 3.87
C ASP A 215 24.55 -21.85 2.68
N ILE A 216 25.66 -21.09 2.54
CA ILE A 216 26.68 -21.31 1.50
C ILE A 216 27.34 -22.68 1.70
N ILE A 217 27.71 -23.01 2.94
CA ILE A 217 28.30 -24.33 3.28
C ILE A 217 27.31 -25.45 2.98
N ALA A 218 26.01 -25.25 3.32
CA ALA A 218 24.99 -26.27 3.06
C ALA A 218 24.82 -26.51 1.56
N ARG A 219 24.75 -25.46 0.73
CA ARG A 219 24.66 -25.58 -0.74
C ARG A 219 25.88 -26.29 -1.35
N ALA A 220 27.09 -25.94 -0.88
CA ALA A 220 28.31 -26.62 -1.32
C ALA A 220 28.31 -28.11 -0.99
N LYS A 221 27.81 -28.48 0.21
CA LYS A 221 27.65 -29.89 0.61
C LYS A 221 26.60 -30.64 -0.23
N GLU A 222 25.44 -30.04 -0.45
CA GLU A 222 24.39 -30.61 -1.31
C GLU A 222 24.92 -30.87 -2.73
N PHE A 223 25.72 -29.99 -3.28
CA PHE A 223 26.37 -30.17 -4.58
C PHE A 223 27.39 -31.34 -4.53
N ALA A 224 28.20 -31.38 -3.47
CA ALA A 224 29.15 -32.46 -3.26
C ALA A 224 28.49 -33.84 -3.07
N GLU A 225 27.31 -33.93 -2.45
CA GLU A 225 26.53 -35.18 -2.34
C GLU A 225 26.09 -35.72 -3.71
N ILE A 226 25.85 -34.83 -4.67
CA ILE A 226 25.41 -35.21 -6.04
C ILE A 226 26.60 -35.53 -6.94
N HIS A 227 27.65 -34.71 -6.89
CA HIS A 227 28.74 -34.73 -7.86
C HIS A 227 30.04 -35.34 -7.32
N GLY A 228 30.11 -35.63 -6.00
CA GLY A 228 31.35 -36.13 -5.36
C GLY A 228 32.49 -35.14 -5.54
N ASP A 229 33.67 -35.64 -5.85
CA ASP A 229 34.91 -34.89 -6.07
C ASP A 229 35.16 -34.50 -7.54
N SER A 230 34.19 -34.73 -8.46
CA SER A 230 34.37 -34.60 -9.89
C SER A 230 34.79 -33.21 -10.37
N TYR A 231 34.52 -32.15 -9.58
CA TYR A 231 34.88 -30.78 -9.88
C TYR A 231 36.12 -30.27 -9.10
N VAL A 232 36.80 -31.12 -8.33
CA VAL A 232 37.91 -30.68 -7.47
C VAL A 232 39.14 -30.20 -8.27
N ASP A 233 39.36 -30.82 -9.43
CA ASP A 233 40.49 -30.54 -10.31
C ASP A 233 40.07 -29.84 -11.62
N GLU A 234 38.77 -29.48 -11.76
CA GLU A 234 38.26 -28.69 -12.88
C GLU A 234 38.66 -27.21 -12.78
N ASP A 235 38.46 -26.45 -13.89
CA ASP A 235 38.67 -25.02 -13.92
C ASP A 235 37.75 -24.33 -12.88
N PHE A 236 38.28 -23.32 -12.21
CA PHE A 236 37.55 -22.63 -11.15
C PHE A 236 36.27 -21.93 -11.65
N GLU A 237 36.29 -21.38 -12.86
CA GLU A 237 35.10 -20.75 -13.47
C GLU A 237 34.04 -21.80 -13.84
N GLU A 238 34.46 -22.98 -14.33
CA GLU A 238 33.53 -24.08 -14.62
C GLU A 238 32.88 -24.61 -13.35
N LEU A 239 33.64 -24.81 -12.26
CA LEU A 239 33.11 -25.18 -10.94
C LEU A 239 32.13 -24.12 -10.42
N LYS A 240 32.52 -22.84 -10.50
CA LYS A 240 31.70 -21.72 -10.06
C LYS A 240 30.36 -21.68 -10.78
N ASP A 241 30.37 -21.79 -12.11
CA ASP A 241 29.18 -21.73 -12.94
C ASP A 241 28.26 -22.94 -12.70
N ALA A 242 28.82 -24.15 -12.52
CA ALA A 242 28.07 -25.35 -12.15
C ALA A 242 27.37 -25.18 -10.78
N LEU A 243 28.06 -24.61 -9.80
CA LEU A 243 27.48 -24.34 -8.48
C LEU A 243 26.40 -23.25 -8.51
N ILE A 244 26.58 -22.20 -9.31
CA ILE A 244 25.53 -21.20 -9.53
C ILE A 244 24.29 -21.86 -10.15
N ALA A 245 24.48 -22.66 -11.20
CA ALA A 245 23.39 -23.33 -11.89
C ALA A 245 22.60 -24.29 -11.00
N ASP A 246 23.25 -24.92 -10.01
CA ASP A 246 22.60 -25.78 -9.02
C ASP A 246 21.94 -25.00 -7.88
N ALA A 247 22.66 -24.05 -7.27
CA ALA A 247 22.24 -23.41 -6.04
C ALA A 247 21.21 -22.28 -6.23
N LEU A 248 21.33 -21.51 -7.34
CA LEU A 248 20.49 -20.33 -7.55
C LEU A 248 19.00 -20.67 -7.71
N PRO A 249 18.59 -21.68 -8.52
CA PRO A 249 17.18 -22.08 -8.58
C PRO A 249 16.63 -22.57 -7.23
N LYS A 250 17.45 -23.26 -6.44
CA LYS A 250 17.08 -23.73 -5.11
C LYS A 250 16.85 -22.58 -4.14
N ASN A 251 17.68 -21.53 -4.22
CA ASN A 251 17.50 -20.32 -3.41
C ASN A 251 16.23 -19.56 -3.81
N ILE A 252 15.98 -19.38 -5.11
CA ILE A 252 14.76 -18.75 -5.61
C ILE A 252 13.52 -19.52 -5.12
N ALA A 253 13.52 -20.84 -5.24
CA ALA A 253 12.43 -21.68 -4.71
C ALA A 253 12.30 -21.54 -3.18
N GLY A 254 13.40 -21.30 -2.46
CA GLY A 254 13.41 -20.97 -1.03
C GLY A 254 12.68 -19.66 -0.75
N LEU A 255 13.01 -18.59 -1.48
CA LEU A 255 12.32 -17.30 -1.35
C LEU A 255 10.82 -17.43 -1.62
N GLN A 256 10.44 -18.14 -2.68
CA GLN A 256 9.04 -18.39 -3.03
C GLN A 256 8.28 -19.12 -1.92
N ARG A 257 8.90 -20.15 -1.34
CA ARG A 257 8.32 -20.91 -0.23
C ARG A 257 8.14 -20.05 1.02
N ASP A 258 9.14 -19.25 1.38
CA ASP A 258 9.12 -18.41 2.59
C ASP A 258 8.08 -17.27 2.44
N LEU A 259 7.98 -16.68 1.27
CA LEU A 259 6.92 -15.70 0.95
C LEU A 259 5.54 -16.35 0.92
N GLY A 260 5.41 -17.56 0.38
CA GLY A 260 4.17 -18.34 0.43
C GLY A 260 3.73 -18.65 1.87
N LYS A 261 4.68 -19.01 2.77
CA LYS A 261 4.40 -19.14 4.21
C LYS A 261 3.88 -17.84 4.81
N TYR A 262 4.42 -16.69 4.36
CA TYR A 262 3.96 -15.36 4.77
C TYR A 262 2.66 -14.92 4.06
N ARG A 263 2.04 -15.82 3.27
CA ARG A 263 0.82 -15.57 2.46
C ARG A 263 1.00 -14.49 1.41
N ILE A 264 2.21 -14.31 0.90
CA ILE A 264 2.51 -13.40 -0.20
C ILE A 264 2.64 -14.20 -1.49
N THR A 265 1.96 -13.75 -2.53
CA THR A 265 2.01 -14.31 -3.89
C THR A 265 2.29 -13.20 -4.88
N TYR A 266 3.06 -13.52 -5.92
CA TYR A 266 3.38 -12.60 -7.00
C TYR A 266 2.79 -13.12 -8.31
N ASP A 267 2.38 -12.18 -9.16
CA ASP A 267 1.90 -12.47 -10.50
C ASP A 267 3.09 -12.66 -11.45
N VAL A 268 4.20 -11.94 -11.19
CA VAL A 268 5.42 -11.97 -12.00
C VAL A 268 6.65 -12.13 -11.10
N TRP A 269 7.51 -13.08 -11.46
CA TRP A 269 8.87 -13.22 -10.99
C TRP A 269 9.78 -12.80 -12.13
N PHE A 270 10.27 -11.56 -12.11
CA PHE A 270 11.03 -10.97 -13.20
C PHE A 270 12.52 -11.24 -13.00
N HIS A 271 13.17 -11.83 -14.01
CA HIS A 271 14.59 -12.15 -13.96
C HIS A 271 15.43 -11.06 -14.64
N GLU A 272 16.43 -10.51 -13.91
CA GLU A 272 17.38 -9.54 -14.48
C GLU A 272 18.14 -10.12 -15.66
N SER A 273 18.51 -11.41 -15.58
CA SER A 273 19.20 -12.12 -16.65
C SER A 273 18.47 -12.07 -18.00
N ASP A 274 17.13 -11.94 -18.00
CA ASP A 274 16.33 -11.85 -19.23
C ASP A 274 16.52 -10.50 -19.94
N LEU A 275 16.77 -9.40 -19.21
CA LEU A 275 17.13 -8.11 -19.80
C LEU A 275 18.46 -8.17 -20.54
N HIS A 276 19.44 -8.85 -19.97
CA HIS A 276 20.75 -9.03 -20.60
C HIS A 276 20.66 -9.95 -21.82
N LYS A 277 20.00 -11.11 -21.69
CA LYS A 277 19.84 -12.08 -22.79
C LYS A 277 19.07 -11.51 -23.98
N SER A 278 18.06 -10.67 -23.73
CA SER A 278 17.25 -10.06 -24.78
C SER A 278 17.92 -8.85 -25.46
N GLY A 279 19.01 -8.33 -24.89
CA GLY A 279 19.65 -7.09 -25.36
C GLY A 279 18.95 -5.80 -24.91
N ALA A 280 17.94 -5.90 -24.02
CA ALA A 280 17.15 -4.74 -23.57
C ALA A 280 18.01 -3.67 -22.88
N VAL A 281 19.09 -4.05 -22.21
CA VAL A 281 20.04 -3.11 -21.59
C VAL A 281 20.76 -2.30 -22.67
N ASP A 282 21.25 -2.95 -23.72
CA ASP A 282 21.94 -2.29 -24.84
C ASP A 282 20.99 -1.38 -25.63
N ASP A 283 19.75 -1.80 -25.82
CA ASP A 283 18.71 -1.01 -26.49
C ASP A 283 18.43 0.29 -25.74
N VAL A 284 18.31 0.24 -24.41
CA VAL A 284 18.08 1.44 -23.57
C VAL A 284 19.29 2.37 -23.58
N ILE A 285 20.52 1.83 -23.51
CA ILE A 285 21.75 2.62 -23.65
C ILE A 285 21.76 3.35 -25.00
N LYS A 286 21.38 2.64 -26.09
CA LYS A 286 21.27 3.24 -27.41
C LYS A 286 20.22 4.35 -27.47
N ILE A 287 19.04 4.15 -26.90
CA ILE A 287 17.99 5.18 -26.81
C ILE A 287 18.52 6.43 -26.11
N LEU A 288 19.22 6.27 -24.98
CA LEU A 288 19.80 7.39 -24.22
C LEU A 288 20.90 8.13 -25.02
N MET A 289 21.72 7.40 -25.75
CA MET A 289 22.73 7.98 -26.65
C MET A 289 22.10 8.76 -27.80
N ASP A 290 21.10 8.18 -28.48
CA ASP A 290 20.41 8.81 -29.62
C ASP A 290 19.65 10.09 -29.20
N LYS A 291 19.19 10.16 -27.94
CA LYS A 291 18.56 11.34 -27.35
C LYS A 291 19.55 12.38 -26.78
N GLY A 292 20.87 12.10 -26.82
CA GLY A 292 21.89 12.98 -26.26
C GLY A 292 21.92 13.01 -24.73
N ALA A 293 21.23 12.07 -24.07
CA ALA A 293 21.20 11.96 -22.62
C ALA A 293 22.47 11.31 -22.04
N CYS A 294 23.33 10.75 -22.91
CA CYS A 294 24.62 10.15 -22.56
C CYS A 294 25.75 10.73 -23.42
N TYR A 295 26.98 10.55 -22.96
CA TYR A 295 28.19 10.86 -23.70
C TYR A 295 29.29 9.85 -23.39
N LYS A 296 30.28 9.76 -24.28
CA LYS A 296 31.44 8.91 -24.08
C LYS A 296 32.54 9.72 -23.40
N ALA A 297 33.03 9.24 -22.27
CA ALA A 297 34.16 9.83 -21.54
C ALA A 297 35.51 9.50 -22.22
N GLU A 298 36.58 10.19 -21.79
CA GLU A 298 37.93 10.02 -22.37
C GLU A 298 38.49 8.60 -22.20
N ASP A 299 38.14 7.92 -21.10
CA ASP A 299 38.51 6.52 -20.81
C ASP A 299 37.68 5.49 -21.55
N GLY A 300 36.68 5.94 -22.32
CA GLY A 300 35.80 5.10 -23.09
C GLY A 300 34.48 4.70 -22.37
N ALA A 301 34.32 5.06 -21.11
CA ALA A 301 33.07 4.85 -20.37
C ALA A 301 31.91 5.64 -20.98
N ILE A 302 30.66 5.12 -20.88
CA ILE A 302 29.44 5.85 -21.24
C ILE A 302 28.84 6.45 -19.97
N MET A 303 28.74 7.79 -19.98
CA MET A 303 28.24 8.58 -18.87
C MET A 303 26.82 9.05 -19.15
N TYR A 304 25.92 8.94 -18.17
CA TYR A 304 24.55 9.46 -18.21
C TYR A 304 24.52 10.86 -17.55
N ARG A 305 23.84 11.82 -18.19
CA ARG A 305 23.67 13.21 -17.71
C ARG A 305 22.63 13.28 -16.58
N SER A 306 22.92 12.60 -15.49
CA SER A 306 22.02 12.47 -14.34
C SER A 306 21.59 13.82 -13.78
N ALA A 307 22.53 14.75 -13.62
CA ALA A 307 22.28 16.10 -13.12
C ALA A 307 21.18 16.83 -13.91
N GLN A 308 21.20 16.71 -15.23
CA GLN A 308 20.26 17.41 -16.12
C GLN A 308 18.81 16.94 -15.92
N TYR A 309 18.59 15.66 -15.73
CA TYR A 309 17.24 15.06 -15.70
C TYR A 309 16.71 14.90 -14.28
N ALA A 310 17.56 14.57 -13.32
CA ALA A 310 17.14 14.30 -11.95
C ALA A 310 16.75 15.58 -11.15
N SER A 311 17.28 16.76 -11.53
CA SER A 311 16.99 18.03 -10.86
C SER A 311 15.51 18.37 -10.78
N LYS A 312 14.70 17.92 -11.73
CA LYS A 312 13.23 18.05 -11.73
C LYS A 312 12.56 17.33 -10.56
N TYR A 313 13.20 16.29 -10.00
CA TYR A 313 12.63 15.39 -8.99
C TYR A 313 13.27 15.53 -7.60
N GLY A 314 14.17 16.51 -7.42
CA GLY A 314 14.82 16.78 -6.15
C GLY A 314 16.34 16.75 -6.22
N VAL A 315 17.01 16.97 -5.08
CA VAL A 315 18.48 17.05 -5.01
C VAL A 315 19.08 15.66 -5.16
N VAL A 316 20.00 15.54 -6.11
CA VAL A 316 20.73 14.32 -6.43
C VAL A 316 22.14 14.41 -5.81
N ASN A 317 22.37 13.61 -4.77
CA ASN A 317 23.66 13.41 -4.08
C ASN A 317 24.32 14.65 -3.44
N ARG A 318 24.21 14.73 -2.12
CA ARG A 318 25.16 15.47 -1.28
C ARG A 318 26.28 14.51 -0.84
N LYS A 319 27.49 14.61 -1.43
CA LYS A 319 28.68 14.20 -0.70
C LYS A 319 28.96 15.28 0.33
N LYS A 320 29.01 14.90 1.61
CA LYS A 320 29.63 15.73 2.66
C LYS A 320 31.13 15.84 2.36
N ASP A 321 31.54 16.92 1.73
CA ASP A 321 32.89 17.47 1.94
C ASP A 321 32.74 18.46 3.09
N GLU A 322 33.39 18.18 4.21
CA GLU A 322 33.26 18.92 5.47
C GLU A 322 33.85 20.36 5.43
N ASN A 323 34.25 20.87 4.26
CA ASN A 323 34.96 22.15 4.14
C ASN A 323 34.60 23.02 2.92
N ALA A 324 33.41 22.94 2.35
CA ALA A 324 33.04 23.84 1.25
C ALA A 324 31.64 24.45 1.40
N ASP A 325 31.60 25.77 1.58
CA ASP A 325 30.44 26.62 1.32
C ASP A 325 30.17 26.68 -0.21
N GLY A 326 29.62 25.62 -0.78
CA GLY A 326 29.32 25.53 -2.20
C GLY A 326 28.13 24.62 -2.47
N GLU A 327 27.22 25.08 -3.32
CA GLU A 327 26.13 24.26 -3.86
C GLU A 327 26.69 22.99 -4.50
N GLU A 328 26.38 21.82 -3.96
CA GLU A 328 26.82 20.54 -4.50
C GLU A 328 26.10 20.23 -5.82
N GLU A 329 26.87 20.25 -6.92
CA GLU A 329 26.38 19.81 -8.23
C GLU A 329 26.11 18.30 -8.25
N ALA A 330 24.97 17.91 -8.79
CA ALA A 330 24.65 16.53 -9.10
C ALA A 330 25.66 16.00 -10.14
N LYS A 331 26.24 14.81 -9.89
CA LYS A 331 27.22 14.20 -10.78
C LYS A 331 26.55 13.27 -11.80
N ASP A 332 27.13 13.24 -12.99
CA ASP A 332 26.78 12.26 -14.01
C ASP A 332 27.13 10.83 -13.56
N GLU A 333 26.36 9.85 -14.02
CA GLU A 333 26.46 8.46 -13.62
C GLU A 333 27.05 7.59 -14.73
N VAL A 334 27.87 6.61 -14.34
CA VAL A 334 28.43 5.64 -15.30
C VAL A 334 27.34 4.62 -15.68
N LEU A 335 26.98 4.54 -16.94
CA LEU A 335 26.12 3.49 -17.48
C LEU A 335 26.90 2.27 -17.99
N VAL A 336 27.99 2.53 -18.69
CA VAL A 336 28.89 1.47 -19.19
C VAL A 336 30.31 1.82 -18.75
N ARG A 337 30.97 0.88 -18.10
CA ARG A 337 32.36 1.05 -17.67
C ARG A 337 33.31 1.08 -18.87
N ALA A 338 34.51 1.56 -18.70
CA ALA A 338 35.55 1.60 -19.74
C ALA A 338 35.85 0.22 -20.35
N ASN A 339 35.62 -0.86 -19.61
CA ASN A 339 35.76 -2.23 -20.11
C ASN A 339 34.53 -2.76 -20.89
N GLY A 340 33.54 -1.92 -21.19
CA GLY A 340 32.36 -2.27 -21.96
C GLY A 340 31.23 -2.94 -21.16
N ILE A 341 31.37 -3.12 -19.84
CA ILE A 341 30.38 -3.78 -19.00
C ILE A 341 29.35 -2.76 -18.50
N PRO A 342 28.02 -2.95 -18.75
CA PRO A 342 26.97 -2.13 -18.19
C PRO A 342 26.97 -2.14 -16.66
N THR A 343 26.55 -1.04 -16.06
CA THR A 343 26.35 -0.94 -14.60
C THR A 343 24.96 -1.40 -14.19
N TYR A 344 24.72 -1.60 -12.91
CA TYR A 344 23.40 -1.87 -12.36
C TYR A 344 22.38 -0.78 -12.72
N PHE A 345 22.81 0.48 -12.77
CA PHE A 345 21.93 1.58 -13.14
C PHE A 345 21.40 1.46 -14.57
N ALA A 346 22.19 0.95 -15.51
CA ALA A 346 21.74 0.68 -16.87
C ALA A 346 20.67 -0.44 -16.91
N ALA A 347 20.86 -1.50 -16.11
CA ALA A 347 19.88 -2.57 -15.98
C ALA A 347 18.58 -2.09 -15.32
N ASP A 348 18.69 -1.24 -14.28
CA ASP A 348 17.53 -0.62 -13.61
C ASP A 348 16.72 0.25 -14.58
N ILE A 349 17.38 1.05 -15.41
CA ILE A 349 16.70 1.86 -16.45
C ILE A 349 15.98 0.95 -17.45
N ALA A 350 16.64 -0.11 -17.91
CA ALA A 350 16.04 -1.06 -18.84
C ALA A 350 14.82 -1.79 -18.24
N TYR A 351 14.88 -2.12 -16.98
CA TYR A 351 13.79 -2.74 -16.26
C TYR A 351 12.57 -1.82 -16.13
N HIS A 352 12.76 -0.58 -15.71
CA HIS A 352 11.64 0.37 -15.61
C HIS A 352 11.09 0.78 -16.98
N TYR A 353 11.96 0.86 -17.99
CA TYR A 353 11.52 1.00 -19.38
C TYR A 353 10.66 -0.19 -19.83
N ASN A 354 11.05 -1.41 -19.45
CA ASN A 354 10.26 -2.61 -19.71
C ASN A 354 8.88 -2.52 -19.06
N LYS A 355 8.75 -2.10 -17.79
CA LYS A 355 7.47 -1.90 -17.11
C LYS A 355 6.59 -0.90 -17.87
N LEU A 356 7.08 0.30 -18.11
CA LEU A 356 6.27 1.43 -18.57
C LEU A 356 6.05 1.46 -20.08
N ALA A 357 7.06 1.09 -20.88
CA ALA A 357 7.00 1.14 -22.34
C ALA A 357 6.64 -0.20 -23.00
N VAL A 358 7.32 -1.29 -22.60
CA VAL A 358 7.16 -2.59 -23.26
C VAL A 358 5.88 -3.28 -22.78
N ARG A 359 5.68 -3.38 -21.45
CA ARG A 359 4.48 -4.00 -20.87
C ARG A 359 3.30 -3.03 -20.75
N GLY A 360 3.56 -1.72 -20.88
CA GLY A 360 2.53 -0.68 -20.97
C GLY A 360 1.73 -0.50 -19.69
N PHE A 361 2.37 -0.55 -18.53
CA PHE A 361 1.73 -0.15 -17.27
C PHE A 361 1.51 1.37 -17.25
N ASP A 362 0.34 1.80 -16.77
CA ASP A 362 0.03 3.22 -16.58
C ASP A 362 0.89 3.83 -15.48
N ARG A 363 1.28 2.99 -14.48
CA ARG A 363 2.13 3.38 -13.36
C ARG A 363 2.92 2.19 -12.82
N ALA A 364 4.16 2.43 -12.44
CA ALA A 364 4.98 1.54 -11.63
C ALA A 364 5.14 2.11 -10.22
N ILE A 365 4.97 1.27 -9.21
CA ILE A 365 5.11 1.61 -7.79
C ILE A 365 6.12 0.63 -7.19
N ASP A 366 7.27 1.14 -6.76
CA ASP A 366 8.32 0.34 -6.16
C ASP A 366 8.42 0.63 -4.67
N ILE A 367 8.58 -0.40 -3.85
CA ILE A 367 8.78 -0.26 -2.40
C ILE A 367 10.25 -0.50 -2.08
N TRP A 368 10.95 0.57 -1.72
CA TRP A 368 12.39 0.55 -1.41
C TRP A 368 12.67 0.87 0.05
N GLY A 369 13.82 0.43 0.55
CA GLY A 369 14.38 0.90 1.81
C GLY A 369 14.71 2.40 1.76
N ALA A 370 14.60 3.07 2.89
CA ALA A 370 14.83 4.52 2.99
C ALA A 370 16.28 4.93 2.64
N ASP A 371 17.23 4.00 2.70
CA ASP A 371 18.61 4.15 2.26
C ASP A 371 18.75 4.41 0.74
N HIS A 372 17.73 4.06 -0.05
CA HIS A 372 17.67 4.31 -1.49
C HIS A 372 17.08 5.68 -1.88
N HIS A 373 16.84 6.58 -0.92
CA HIS A 373 16.23 7.91 -1.17
C HIS A 373 16.93 8.68 -2.32
N GLY A 374 18.26 8.70 -2.35
CA GLY A 374 19.03 9.39 -3.40
C GLY A 374 18.89 8.78 -4.81
N HIS A 375 18.40 7.55 -4.92
CA HIS A 375 18.21 6.86 -6.21
C HIS A 375 16.89 7.23 -6.89
N VAL A 376 15.89 7.68 -6.14
CA VAL A 376 14.53 7.98 -6.65
C VAL A 376 14.56 9.05 -7.74
N ALA A 377 15.16 10.20 -7.47
CA ALA A 377 15.22 11.32 -8.43
C ALA A 377 16.01 10.93 -9.70
N ARG A 378 17.08 10.15 -9.56
CA ARG A 378 17.87 9.65 -10.67
C ARG A 378 17.07 8.71 -11.58
N MET A 379 16.32 7.78 -11.00
CA MET A 379 15.52 6.84 -11.78
C MET A 379 14.35 7.53 -12.49
N LYS A 380 13.62 8.44 -11.79
CA LYS A 380 12.59 9.26 -12.44
C LYS A 380 13.12 10.10 -13.59
N GLY A 381 14.29 10.72 -13.39
CA GLY A 381 14.98 11.47 -14.43
C GLY A 381 15.42 10.60 -15.61
N ALA A 382 15.85 9.36 -15.35
CA ALA A 382 16.20 8.42 -16.39
C ALA A 382 14.98 8.01 -17.24
N MET A 383 13.78 7.91 -16.64
CA MET A 383 12.55 7.69 -17.40
C MET A 383 12.22 8.85 -18.33
N ASP A 384 12.39 10.10 -17.88
CA ASP A 384 12.28 11.28 -18.77
C ASP A 384 13.32 11.20 -19.90
N ALA A 385 14.56 10.83 -19.59
CA ALA A 385 15.66 10.76 -20.54
C ALA A 385 15.43 9.72 -21.66
N VAL A 386 14.84 8.57 -21.34
CA VAL A 386 14.45 7.57 -22.38
C VAL A 386 13.20 7.99 -23.16
N GLY A 387 12.55 9.09 -22.79
CA GLY A 387 11.36 9.63 -23.49
C GLY A 387 10.03 9.17 -22.93
N LEU A 388 10.03 8.69 -21.70
CA LEU A 388 8.83 8.41 -20.93
C LEU A 388 8.49 9.60 -20.00
N ASP A 389 7.44 9.46 -19.22
CA ASP A 389 7.11 10.40 -18.14
C ASP A 389 7.56 9.81 -16.80
N GLY A 390 8.60 10.37 -16.20
CA GLY A 390 9.14 9.91 -14.93
C GLY A 390 8.17 10.04 -13.75
N THR A 391 7.07 10.80 -13.90
CA THR A 391 6.01 10.85 -12.90
C THR A 391 5.14 9.58 -12.87
N LYS A 392 5.29 8.70 -13.85
CA LYS A 392 4.65 7.38 -13.87
C LYS A 392 5.35 6.34 -12.99
N LEU A 393 6.56 6.62 -12.54
CA LEU A 393 7.27 5.84 -11.54
C LEU A 393 7.09 6.48 -10.18
N ASP A 394 6.47 5.77 -9.25
CA ASP A 394 6.41 6.16 -7.85
C ASP A 394 7.25 5.22 -6.99
N VAL A 395 7.88 5.78 -5.97
CA VAL A 395 8.70 5.02 -5.02
C VAL A 395 8.19 5.29 -3.61
N VAL A 396 7.75 4.22 -2.95
CA VAL A 396 7.38 4.23 -1.55
C VAL A 396 8.61 3.89 -0.72
N LEU A 397 9.16 4.87 -0.01
CA LEU A 397 10.30 4.66 0.87
C LEU A 397 9.84 4.13 2.22
N MET A 398 10.45 3.01 2.61
CA MET A 398 10.11 2.31 3.84
C MET A 398 11.23 2.45 4.88
N GLN A 399 10.86 2.96 6.07
CA GLN A 399 11.77 3.08 7.21
C GLN A 399 12.04 1.73 7.89
N MET A 400 13.10 1.69 8.68
CA MET A 400 13.57 0.51 9.40
C MET A 400 12.54 0.00 10.43
N VAL A 401 12.67 -1.30 10.74
CA VAL A 401 11.93 -1.98 11.81
C VAL A 401 12.90 -2.34 12.93
N ASN A 402 12.52 -2.01 14.15
CA ASN A 402 13.15 -2.52 15.36
C ASN A 402 12.29 -3.63 15.94
N LEU A 403 12.85 -4.82 16.10
CA LEU A 403 12.17 -5.86 16.90
C LEU A 403 12.39 -5.57 18.38
N MET A 404 11.32 -5.58 19.16
CA MET A 404 11.33 -5.30 20.60
C MET A 404 10.89 -6.55 21.37
N ARG A 405 11.56 -6.83 22.50
CA ARG A 405 11.18 -7.87 23.47
C ARG A 405 11.52 -7.37 24.87
N ASP A 406 10.61 -7.52 25.83
CA ASP A 406 10.74 -6.98 27.19
C ASP A 406 11.13 -5.48 27.17
N GLY A 407 10.60 -4.72 26.21
CA GLY A 407 10.91 -3.30 26.00
C GLY A 407 12.32 -3.00 25.50
N LYS A 408 13.07 -4.00 25.01
CA LYS A 408 14.45 -3.85 24.51
C LYS A 408 14.59 -4.30 23.07
N PRO A 409 15.47 -3.65 22.27
CA PRO A 409 15.73 -4.06 20.91
C PRO A 409 16.37 -5.46 20.84
N VAL A 410 15.90 -6.28 19.91
CA VAL A 410 16.43 -7.62 19.61
C VAL A 410 17.05 -7.61 18.21
N ARG A 411 18.33 -7.98 18.11
CA ARG A 411 19.07 -7.98 16.83
C ARG A 411 19.40 -9.37 16.30
N MET A 412 19.31 -10.38 17.15
CA MET A 412 19.70 -11.76 16.83
C MET A 412 18.61 -12.74 17.23
N SER A 413 18.45 -13.80 16.43
CA SER A 413 17.56 -14.92 16.73
C SER A 413 18.05 -15.66 18.01
N LYS A 414 17.14 -15.92 18.94
CA LYS A 414 17.42 -16.74 20.14
C LYS A 414 17.88 -18.16 19.78
N ARG A 415 17.36 -18.70 18.67
CA ARG A 415 17.63 -20.08 18.23
C ARG A 415 18.98 -20.23 17.56
N THR A 416 19.37 -19.27 16.72
CA THR A 416 20.55 -19.40 15.86
C THR A 416 21.73 -18.51 16.26
N GLY A 417 21.51 -17.49 17.11
CA GLY A 417 22.51 -16.47 17.44
C GLY A 417 22.95 -15.59 16.26
N LYS A 418 22.22 -15.65 15.15
CA LYS A 418 22.48 -14.89 13.91
C LYS A 418 21.40 -13.83 13.67
N ALA A 419 21.55 -13.04 12.61
CA ALA A 419 20.53 -12.10 12.16
C ALA A 419 19.19 -12.83 11.94
N ILE A 420 18.10 -12.20 12.38
CA ILE A 420 16.76 -12.80 12.31
C ILE A 420 16.29 -12.86 10.85
N THR A 421 15.95 -14.04 10.38
CA THR A 421 15.34 -14.25 9.06
C THR A 421 13.83 -14.04 9.12
N LEU A 422 13.19 -13.91 7.94
CA LEU A 422 11.73 -13.93 7.85
C LEU A 422 11.16 -15.21 8.48
N THR A 423 11.76 -16.36 8.21
CA THR A 423 11.29 -17.64 8.76
C THR A 423 11.41 -17.68 10.27
N ASP A 424 12.52 -17.20 10.87
CA ASP A 424 12.67 -17.10 12.32
C ASP A 424 11.55 -16.26 12.95
N LEU A 425 11.21 -15.12 12.32
CA LEU A 425 10.11 -14.27 12.79
C LEU A 425 8.76 -15.00 12.74
N LEU A 426 8.46 -15.68 11.63
CA LEU A 426 7.18 -16.38 11.43
C LEU A 426 7.08 -17.69 12.24
N ASP A 427 8.19 -18.23 12.76
CA ASP A 427 8.19 -19.32 13.71
C ASP A 427 7.93 -18.83 15.14
N GLU A 428 8.17 -17.54 15.42
CA GLU A 428 8.03 -16.96 16.75
C GLU A 428 6.68 -16.24 16.95
N VAL A 429 6.15 -15.58 15.91
CA VAL A 429 4.89 -14.82 15.99
C VAL A 429 3.86 -15.35 15.00
N PRO A 430 2.54 -15.27 15.32
CA PRO A 430 1.49 -15.61 14.37
C PRO A 430 1.59 -14.75 13.09
N ILE A 431 1.38 -15.38 11.94
CA ILE A 431 1.41 -14.69 10.63
C ILE A 431 0.42 -13.53 10.59
N ASP A 432 -0.76 -13.70 11.19
CA ASP A 432 -1.79 -12.67 11.29
C ASP A 432 -1.27 -11.43 12.02
N SER A 433 -0.58 -11.62 13.15
CA SER A 433 0.04 -10.53 13.92
C SER A 433 1.15 -9.85 13.11
N ALA A 434 2.02 -10.62 12.46
CA ALA A 434 3.10 -10.08 11.65
C ALA A 434 2.54 -9.19 10.53
N ARG A 435 1.57 -9.68 9.73
CA ARG A 435 0.97 -8.94 8.63
C ARG A 435 0.24 -7.67 9.10
N PHE A 436 -0.49 -7.76 10.21
CA PHE A 436 -1.26 -6.65 10.74
C PHE A 436 -0.36 -5.56 11.36
N PHE A 437 0.64 -5.95 12.16
CA PHE A 437 1.51 -5.01 12.87
C PHE A 437 2.41 -4.22 11.91
N PHE A 438 2.93 -4.85 10.85
CA PHE A 438 3.72 -4.15 9.86
C PHE A 438 2.95 -3.07 9.09
N ASN A 439 1.62 -3.15 9.10
CA ASN A 439 0.72 -2.16 8.50
C ASN A 439 0.04 -1.22 9.52
N GLN A 440 0.51 -1.13 10.78
CA GLN A 440 -0.03 -0.18 11.76
C GLN A 440 0.47 1.24 11.58
N ARG A 441 1.66 1.40 10.98
CA ARG A 441 2.33 2.68 10.77
C ARG A 441 2.58 2.91 9.29
N GLU A 442 2.55 4.19 8.92
CA GLU A 442 2.95 4.63 7.58
C GLU A 442 4.37 4.17 7.23
N SER A 443 4.64 3.93 5.94
CA SER A 443 5.95 3.47 5.46
C SER A 443 7.10 4.39 5.88
N SER A 444 6.85 5.70 5.90
CA SER A 444 7.81 6.75 6.25
C SER A 444 8.18 6.81 7.74
N SER A 445 7.46 6.09 8.60
CA SER A 445 7.72 6.04 10.04
C SER A 445 8.52 4.80 10.43
N THR A 446 9.47 4.93 11.34
CA THR A 446 10.08 3.78 12.03
C THR A 446 9.02 2.97 12.76
N LEU A 447 9.17 1.66 12.77
CA LEU A 447 8.27 0.75 13.44
C LEU A 447 9.02 -0.05 14.52
N ASP A 448 8.58 0.10 15.76
CA ASP A 448 8.95 -0.80 16.84
C ASP A 448 7.94 -1.94 16.86
N PHE A 449 8.39 -3.13 16.44
CA PHE A 449 7.57 -4.34 16.40
C PHE A 449 7.74 -5.10 17.72
N ASP A 450 6.70 -5.06 18.54
CA ASP A 450 6.67 -5.72 19.84
C ASP A 450 6.31 -7.20 19.68
N LEU A 451 7.33 -8.07 19.88
CA LEU A 451 7.20 -9.52 19.78
C LEU A 451 6.32 -10.10 20.90
N ASP A 452 6.36 -9.50 22.10
CA ASP A 452 5.57 -9.98 23.23
C ASP A 452 4.08 -9.66 23.04
N LEU A 453 3.79 -8.46 22.53
CA LEU A 453 2.42 -8.06 22.17
C LEU A 453 1.87 -8.90 21.02
N ALA A 454 2.70 -9.23 20.03
CA ALA A 454 2.28 -9.94 18.82
C ALA A 454 1.77 -11.38 19.11
N VAL A 455 2.18 -12.00 20.21
CA VAL A 455 1.76 -13.36 20.60
C VAL A 455 0.60 -13.37 21.62
N ARG A 456 0.15 -12.22 22.10
CA ARG A 456 -0.93 -12.13 23.09
C ARG A 456 -2.29 -12.47 22.48
N ASN A 457 -3.09 -13.19 23.25
CA ASN A 457 -4.48 -13.54 22.91
C ASN A 457 -5.48 -12.74 23.76
N ASP A 458 -5.37 -11.42 23.76
CA ASP A 458 -6.23 -10.51 24.49
C ASP A 458 -6.43 -9.18 23.75
N SER A 459 -7.24 -8.29 24.33
CA SER A 459 -7.63 -7.00 23.72
C SER A 459 -6.48 -5.99 23.54
N GLU A 460 -5.30 -6.21 24.10
CA GLU A 460 -4.15 -5.35 23.87
C GLU A 460 -3.50 -5.65 22.50
N ASN A 461 -3.62 -6.89 22.02
CA ASN A 461 -3.19 -7.24 20.67
C ASN A 461 -4.25 -6.77 19.66
N PRO A 462 -3.94 -5.78 18.79
CA PRO A 462 -4.94 -5.15 17.93
C PRO A 462 -5.53 -6.10 16.87
N VAL A 463 -4.77 -7.06 16.36
CA VAL A 463 -5.34 -8.04 15.40
C VAL A 463 -6.30 -8.99 16.11
N TYR A 464 -5.94 -9.46 17.31
CA TYR A 464 -6.83 -10.28 18.13
C TYR A 464 -8.12 -9.51 18.47
N TYR A 465 -8.01 -8.22 18.81
CA TYR A 465 -9.16 -7.38 19.12
C TYR A 465 -10.15 -7.25 17.95
N VAL A 466 -9.64 -7.08 16.73
CA VAL A 466 -10.47 -7.02 15.51
C VAL A 466 -11.09 -8.39 15.20
N GLN A 467 -10.31 -9.46 15.28
CA GLN A 467 -10.79 -10.84 15.09
C GLN A 467 -11.87 -11.21 16.11
N TYR A 468 -11.67 -10.82 17.37
CA TYR A 468 -12.66 -11.03 18.44
C TYR A 468 -13.97 -10.28 18.18
N ALA A 469 -13.93 -9.06 17.63
CA ALA A 469 -15.13 -8.35 17.22
C ALA A 469 -15.93 -9.14 16.18
N HIS A 470 -15.26 -9.68 15.15
CA HIS A 470 -15.87 -10.53 14.14
C HIS A 470 -16.51 -11.79 14.74
N ALA A 471 -15.77 -12.54 15.55
CA ALA A 471 -16.25 -13.76 16.20
C ALA A 471 -17.46 -13.49 17.13
N ARG A 472 -17.43 -12.37 17.86
CA ARG A 472 -18.55 -11.91 18.71
C ARG A 472 -19.79 -11.64 17.89
N ILE A 473 -19.68 -10.95 16.74
CA ILE A 473 -20.80 -10.70 15.85
C ILE A 473 -21.38 -12.02 15.34
N CYS A 474 -20.56 -12.96 14.90
CA CYS A 474 -21.00 -14.29 14.47
C CYS A 474 -21.80 -15.00 15.58
N SER A 475 -21.34 -14.91 16.84
CA SER A 475 -22.05 -15.47 17.99
C SER A 475 -23.39 -14.79 18.25
N VAL A 476 -23.48 -13.46 18.08
CA VAL A 476 -24.74 -12.70 18.21
C VAL A 476 -25.75 -13.12 17.15
N LEU A 477 -25.32 -13.20 15.89
CA LEU A 477 -26.17 -13.60 14.78
C LEU A 477 -26.69 -15.05 14.95
N LYS A 478 -25.85 -15.99 15.39
CA LYS A 478 -26.25 -17.37 15.72
C LYS A 478 -27.31 -17.42 16.85
N LYS A 479 -27.20 -16.54 17.86
CA LYS A 479 -28.20 -16.46 18.94
C LYS A 479 -29.56 -15.91 18.44
N LEU A 480 -29.53 -14.92 17.55
CA LEU A 480 -30.74 -14.37 16.92
C LEU A 480 -31.46 -15.45 16.08
N GLU A 481 -30.70 -16.17 15.27
CA GLU A 481 -31.20 -17.28 14.46
C GLU A 481 -31.83 -18.39 15.33
N ALA A 482 -31.17 -18.79 16.42
CA ALA A 482 -31.68 -19.76 17.38
C ALA A 482 -32.94 -19.29 18.09
N ALA A 483 -33.16 -17.97 18.20
CA ALA A 483 -34.39 -17.37 18.71
C ALA A 483 -35.48 -17.17 17.63
N GLY A 484 -35.25 -17.68 16.41
CA GLY A 484 -36.20 -17.56 15.28
C GLY A 484 -36.19 -16.17 14.62
N VAL A 485 -35.19 -15.36 14.87
CA VAL A 485 -35.05 -14.02 14.26
C VAL A 485 -34.15 -14.13 13.04
N THR A 486 -34.70 -13.82 11.87
CA THR A 486 -33.97 -13.77 10.59
C THR A 486 -33.90 -12.34 10.05
N PHE A 487 -32.89 -12.05 9.25
CA PHE A 487 -32.77 -10.76 8.55
C PHE A 487 -33.77 -10.71 7.38
N GLU A 488 -34.64 -9.70 7.38
CA GLU A 488 -35.76 -9.56 6.41
C GLU A 488 -35.33 -8.86 5.10
N GLY A 489 -34.06 -8.42 5.00
CA GLY A 489 -33.51 -7.77 3.82
C GLY A 489 -33.43 -6.24 3.90
N ALA A 490 -32.88 -5.64 2.84
CA ALA A 490 -32.59 -4.21 2.82
C ALA A 490 -33.85 -3.33 2.87
N ASP A 491 -34.95 -3.76 2.23
CA ASP A 491 -36.19 -2.96 2.10
C ASP A 491 -36.90 -2.74 3.44
N ALA A 492 -36.63 -3.59 4.45
CA ALA A 492 -37.20 -3.47 5.79
C ALA A 492 -36.43 -2.48 6.70
N LEU A 493 -35.34 -1.86 6.22
CA LEU A 493 -34.48 -1.03 7.03
C LEU A 493 -34.90 0.45 6.99
N ASP A 494 -35.02 1.02 8.18
CA ASP A 494 -35.17 2.46 8.40
C ASP A 494 -34.17 2.92 9.48
N ALA A 495 -33.08 3.56 9.06
CA ALA A 495 -32.05 4.01 9.98
C ALA A 495 -32.49 5.15 10.92
N SER A 496 -33.65 5.77 10.70
CA SER A 496 -34.22 6.76 11.64
C SER A 496 -34.58 6.14 13.00
N LEU A 497 -34.76 4.82 13.03
CA LEU A 497 -35.00 4.05 14.25
C LEU A 497 -33.75 3.85 15.12
N LEU A 498 -32.57 4.08 14.58
CA LEU A 498 -31.28 3.96 15.26
C LEU A 498 -30.94 5.31 15.94
N THR A 499 -31.45 5.51 17.15
CA THR A 499 -31.39 6.80 17.86
C THR A 499 -30.28 6.89 18.91
N ASP A 500 -29.67 5.77 19.29
CA ASP A 500 -28.55 5.78 20.23
C ASP A 500 -27.29 6.39 19.57
N PRO A 501 -26.56 7.26 20.28
CA PRO A 501 -25.32 7.86 19.73
C PRO A 501 -24.28 6.85 19.25
N SER A 502 -24.22 5.65 19.85
CA SER A 502 -23.29 4.60 19.43
C SER A 502 -23.70 3.97 18.09
N GLU A 503 -25.00 3.85 17.81
CA GLU A 503 -25.54 3.39 16.53
C GLU A 503 -25.21 4.36 15.40
N GLN A 504 -25.43 5.65 15.63
CA GLN A 504 -25.15 6.71 14.67
C GLN A 504 -23.64 6.88 14.41
N ALA A 505 -22.81 6.78 15.45
CA ALA A 505 -21.36 6.82 15.31
C ALA A 505 -20.85 5.65 14.44
N LEU A 506 -21.41 4.45 14.65
CA LEU A 506 -21.07 3.26 13.87
C LEU A 506 -21.47 3.40 12.40
N LEU A 507 -22.67 3.94 12.11
CA LEU A 507 -23.14 4.23 10.75
C LEU A 507 -22.20 5.24 10.02
N ARG A 508 -21.79 6.30 10.72
CA ARG A 508 -20.85 7.29 10.18
C ARG A 508 -19.49 6.66 9.86
N LEU A 509 -19.00 5.75 10.68
CA LEU A 509 -17.78 4.99 10.40
C LEU A 509 -17.95 4.06 9.20
N LEU A 510 -19.06 3.29 9.13
CA LEU A 510 -19.35 2.43 8.00
C LEU A 510 -19.40 3.21 6.67
N SER A 511 -19.98 4.42 6.66
CA SER A 511 -20.02 5.27 5.47
C SER A 511 -18.65 5.70 4.95
N ALA A 512 -17.62 5.66 5.82
CA ALA A 512 -16.27 6.09 5.47
C ALA A 512 -15.50 5.03 4.66
N PHE A 513 -15.85 3.75 4.77
CA PHE A 513 -15.03 2.66 4.26
C PHE A 513 -14.61 2.82 2.78
N PRO A 514 -15.52 3.08 1.82
CA PRO A 514 -15.11 3.26 0.42
C PRO A 514 -14.16 4.46 0.23
N ALA A 515 -14.34 5.53 1.00
CA ALA A 515 -13.45 6.69 0.93
C ALA A 515 -12.08 6.41 1.55
N GLU A 516 -12.01 5.59 2.62
CA GLU A 516 -10.74 5.16 3.22
C GLU A 516 -9.96 4.25 2.27
N ILE A 517 -10.62 3.35 1.53
CA ILE A 517 -9.99 2.53 0.48
C ILE A 517 -9.40 3.42 -0.61
N ALA A 518 -10.18 4.36 -1.13
CA ALA A 518 -9.72 5.29 -2.17
C ALA A 518 -8.51 6.10 -1.68
N ALA A 519 -8.56 6.62 -0.46
CA ALA A 519 -7.47 7.40 0.13
C ALA A 519 -6.22 6.56 0.43
N ALA A 520 -6.37 5.29 0.85
CA ALA A 520 -5.25 4.38 1.05
C ALA A 520 -4.53 4.07 -0.27
N ALA A 521 -5.28 3.88 -1.35
CA ALA A 521 -4.75 3.69 -2.70
C ALA A 521 -4.05 4.95 -3.24
N GLU A 522 -4.68 6.12 -3.10
CA GLU A 522 -4.14 7.40 -3.57
C GLU A 522 -2.83 7.79 -2.86
N LYS A 523 -2.77 7.55 -1.54
CA LYS A 523 -1.63 7.93 -0.70
C LYS A 523 -0.60 6.82 -0.52
N TYR A 524 -0.83 5.65 -1.09
CA TYR A 524 -0.02 4.44 -0.91
C TYR A 524 0.17 4.08 0.58
N ASP A 525 -0.88 4.27 1.39
CA ASP A 525 -0.86 4.06 2.84
C ASP A 525 -1.90 3.02 3.31
N PRO A 526 -1.59 1.73 3.29
CA PRO A 526 -2.49 0.69 3.81
C PRO A 526 -2.69 0.77 5.33
N ALA A 527 -1.82 1.51 6.07
CA ALA A 527 -2.00 1.70 7.51
C ALA A 527 -3.30 2.45 7.86
N ARG A 528 -3.84 3.22 6.92
CA ARG A 528 -5.17 3.84 7.07
C ARG A 528 -6.26 2.79 7.30
N ILE A 529 -6.22 1.71 6.52
CA ILE A 529 -7.22 0.63 6.60
C ILE A 529 -7.05 -0.16 7.90
N THR A 530 -5.80 -0.35 8.35
CA THR A 530 -5.52 -0.98 9.66
C THR A 530 -6.10 -0.16 10.82
N ARG A 531 -5.90 1.16 10.81
CA ARG A 531 -6.47 2.06 11.82
C ARG A 531 -8.00 2.06 11.75
N TYR A 532 -8.54 2.16 10.55
CA TYR A 532 -9.98 2.18 10.31
C TYR A 532 -10.69 0.93 10.86
N VAL A 533 -10.15 -0.28 10.62
CA VAL A 533 -10.79 -1.51 11.10
C VAL A 533 -10.73 -1.66 12.62
N ILE A 534 -9.70 -1.11 13.28
CA ILE A 534 -9.63 -1.02 14.75
C ILE A 534 -10.72 -0.08 15.28
N ASP A 535 -10.94 1.06 14.62
CA ASP A 535 -11.99 2.01 15.00
C ASP A 535 -13.39 1.40 14.82
N ILE A 536 -13.63 0.66 13.74
CA ILE A 536 -14.87 -0.11 13.51
C ILE A 536 -15.10 -1.13 14.63
N ALA A 537 -14.09 -1.92 14.99
CA ALA A 537 -14.19 -2.89 16.08
C ALA A 537 -14.50 -2.20 17.42
N THR A 538 -13.85 -1.07 17.69
CA THR A 538 -14.07 -0.27 18.91
C THR A 538 -15.49 0.31 18.96
N ALA A 539 -15.97 0.87 17.85
CA ALA A 539 -17.33 1.41 17.77
C ALA A 539 -18.39 0.29 17.90
N PHE A 540 -18.12 -0.88 17.31
CA PHE A 540 -18.99 -2.04 17.48
C PHE A 540 -19.11 -2.48 18.94
N HIS A 541 -17.99 -2.56 19.68
CA HIS A 541 -18.06 -2.94 21.09
C HIS A 541 -18.83 -1.92 21.94
N ARG A 542 -18.73 -0.62 21.64
CA ARG A 542 -19.54 0.43 22.28
C ARG A 542 -21.03 0.24 22.00
N PHE A 543 -21.39 0.07 20.74
CA PHE A 543 -22.76 -0.22 20.31
C PHE A 543 -23.32 -1.47 21.00
N TYR A 544 -22.58 -2.58 20.97
CA TYR A 544 -23.02 -3.84 21.56
C TYR A 544 -23.25 -3.75 23.08
N ASN A 545 -22.46 -2.94 23.78
CA ASN A 545 -22.61 -2.73 25.21
C ASN A 545 -23.79 -1.79 25.55
N ALA A 546 -24.08 -0.81 24.70
CA ALA A 546 -25.15 0.17 24.90
C ALA A 546 -26.52 -0.35 24.48
N CYS A 547 -26.60 -1.12 23.40
CA CYS A 547 -27.85 -1.47 22.74
C CYS A 547 -28.17 -2.96 22.84
N ARG A 548 -29.35 -3.29 23.38
CA ARG A 548 -29.89 -4.67 23.37
C ARG A 548 -30.44 -4.98 21.99
N ILE A 549 -30.06 -6.12 21.41
CA ILE A 549 -30.49 -6.49 20.04
C ILE A 549 -31.74 -7.38 20.08
N LEU A 550 -31.66 -8.49 20.80
CA LEU A 550 -32.77 -9.50 20.82
C LEU A 550 -34.05 -8.94 21.44
N GLU A 551 -33.92 -8.10 22.46
CA GLU A 551 -35.05 -7.57 23.27
C GLU A 551 -35.61 -6.26 22.68
N ALA A 552 -35.05 -5.75 21.57
CA ALA A 552 -35.55 -4.54 20.92
C ALA A 552 -36.86 -4.78 20.15
N ASP A 553 -37.59 -3.69 19.91
CA ASP A 553 -38.75 -3.73 19.01
C ASP A 553 -38.38 -4.35 17.67
N PRO A 554 -39.28 -5.10 16.99
CA PRO A 554 -38.97 -5.84 15.79
C PRO A 554 -38.29 -5.00 14.69
N ALA A 555 -38.76 -3.79 14.41
CA ALA A 555 -38.18 -2.92 13.40
C ALA A 555 -36.76 -2.41 13.80
N VAL A 556 -36.58 -1.98 15.05
CA VAL A 556 -35.28 -1.59 15.60
C VAL A 556 -34.30 -2.76 15.58
N ARG A 557 -34.79 -3.96 15.93
CA ARG A 557 -34.00 -5.19 15.93
C ARG A 557 -33.48 -5.53 14.53
N GLN A 558 -34.28 -5.36 13.47
CA GLN A 558 -33.83 -5.53 12.09
C GLN A 558 -32.70 -4.56 11.73
N CYS A 559 -32.81 -3.29 12.11
CA CYS A 559 -31.77 -2.29 11.88
C CYS A 559 -30.47 -2.59 12.67
N ARG A 560 -30.58 -3.03 13.94
CA ARG A 560 -29.43 -3.46 14.76
C ARG A 560 -28.77 -4.73 14.24
N MET A 561 -29.57 -5.67 13.72
CA MET A 561 -29.07 -6.86 13.04
C MET A 561 -28.30 -6.48 11.76
N ALA A 562 -28.83 -5.53 10.98
CA ALA A 562 -28.16 -5.01 9.79
C ALA A 562 -26.83 -4.31 10.16
N LEU A 563 -26.76 -3.56 11.26
CA LEU A 563 -25.49 -3.01 11.76
C LEU A 563 -24.47 -4.12 12.06
N CYS A 564 -24.90 -5.20 12.71
CA CYS A 564 -24.03 -6.36 12.96
C CYS A 564 -23.53 -6.98 11.64
N LEU A 565 -24.41 -7.18 10.66
CA LEU A 565 -24.06 -7.71 9.34
C LEU A 565 -23.07 -6.80 8.61
N ALA A 566 -23.31 -5.48 8.62
CA ALA A 566 -22.45 -4.47 8.00
C ALA A 566 -21.04 -4.46 8.61
N VAL A 567 -20.94 -4.46 9.94
CA VAL A 567 -19.64 -4.51 10.64
C VAL A 567 -18.91 -5.81 10.36
N ARG A 568 -19.63 -6.95 10.39
CA ARG A 568 -19.06 -8.25 10.05
C ARG A 568 -18.49 -8.25 8.64
N SER A 569 -19.24 -7.73 7.66
CA SER A 569 -18.80 -7.63 6.27
C SER A 569 -17.55 -6.76 6.12
N VAL A 570 -17.52 -5.58 6.74
CA VAL A 570 -16.36 -4.67 6.68
C VAL A 570 -15.12 -5.31 7.32
N ILE A 571 -15.23 -5.91 8.51
CA ILE A 571 -14.10 -6.58 9.17
C ILE A 571 -13.63 -7.76 8.31
N HIS A 572 -14.55 -8.58 7.80
CA HIS A 572 -14.25 -9.70 6.91
C HIS A 572 -13.46 -9.22 5.68
N ASN A 573 -13.94 -8.18 5.01
CA ASN A 573 -13.35 -7.63 3.81
C ASN A 573 -11.92 -7.13 4.07
N VAL A 574 -11.70 -6.36 5.14
CA VAL A 574 -10.38 -5.84 5.51
C VAL A 574 -9.41 -6.97 5.86
N LEU A 575 -9.81 -7.91 6.71
CA LEU A 575 -8.95 -9.02 7.10
C LEU A 575 -8.59 -9.91 5.89
N THR A 576 -9.56 -10.16 5.00
CA THR A 576 -9.34 -10.93 3.76
C THR A 576 -8.41 -10.20 2.80
N MET A 577 -8.60 -8.88 2.59
CA MET A 577 -7.68 -8.05 1.79
C MET A 577 -6.24 -8.16 2.29
N PHE A 578 -6.05 -8.15 3.60
CA PHE A 578 -4.74 -8.21 4.24
C PHE A 578 -4.25 -9.64 4.47
N LYS A 579 -5.00 -10.64 4.00
CA LYS A 579 -4.71 -12.07 4.15
C LYS A 579 -4.48 -12.46 5.62
N VAL A 580 -5.26 -11.84 6.51
CA VAL A 580 -5.38 -12.15 7.93
C VAL A 580 -6.59 -13.08 8.13
N THR A 581 -6.46 -14.04 9.02
CA THR A 581 -7.53 -15.01 9.32
C THR A 581 -8.79 -14.32 9.85
N VAL A 582 -9.96 -14.79 9.41
CA VAL A 582 -11.28 -14.27 9.82
C VAL A 582 -12.02 -15.34 10.65
N PRO A 583 -11.81 -15.41 11.98
CA PRO A 583 -12.43 -16.45 12.79
C PRO A 583 -13.91 -16.17 13.05
N GLU A 584 -14.75 -17.21 13.00
CA GLU A 584 -16.16 -17.13 13.41
C GLU A 584 -16.37 -17.42 14.91
N SER A 585 -15.37 -17.94 15.58
CA SER A 585 -15.36 -18.23 17.02
C SER A 585 -13.95 -18.10 17.58
N MET A 586 -13.84 -17.57 18.79
CA MET A 586 -12.58 -17.41 19.54
C MET A 586 -12.83 -17.71 21.02
#